data_e2ecc9c3826e6825ae6f625265f17602
#
_entry.id   e2ecc9c3826e6825ae6f625265f17602
#
_cell.length_a   1.000
_cell.length_b   1.000
_cell.length_c   1.000
_cell.angle_alpha   90.00
_cell.angle_beta   90.00
_cell.angle_gamma   90.00
#
_symmetry.space_group_name_H-M   'P 1'
#
loop_
_entity.id
_entity.type
_entity.pdbx_description
1 polymer ?
#
loop_
_entity_poly.entity_id
_entity_poly.type
_entity_poly.pdbx_seq_one_letter_code
_entity_poly.pdbx_strand_id
1 'polypeptide(L)'
;MAIELLIPVPDKVLSLRTISEPQTLGNKLKIHSDKAGIPSFKNARIAIVGIQETRSIGQPHQRKQNLNGIRKALYSLFIGNWKNNIIDLGDIPVGEKEKDSHKALHDIAKEMYQRNILLIAFGGSQENTLGLCSVFNEFEIYYNFTSIDHKFDFGGDGNLISPDSYMSKLIANRPNYMTNFCNLGYQSYMVAQDEIDLMERLYFESIRLGTLSSDIKVAEPLMRDSDIVSMDMTAVKS
;
A
#
# COMPACT_ATOMS: atom_id res chain seq x y z
N MET A 1 20.76 6.70 0.34
CA MET A 1 19.53 6.21 -0.37
C MET A 1 18.45 6.00 0.67
N ALA A 2 17.13 6.09 0.32
CA ALA A 2 16.04 5.93 1.31
C ALA A 2 16.08 4.56 2.00
N ILE A 3 16.59 3.53 1.34
CA ILE A 3 16.73 2.17 1.88
C ILE A 3 17.67 2.11 3.11
N GLU A 4 18.67 2.96 3.19
CA GLU A 4 19.62 3.01 4.32
C GLU A 4 19.00 3.59 5.60
N LEU A 5 17.86 4.27 5.45
CA LEU A 5 17.13 4.88 6.56
C LEU A 5 16.06 3.95 7.15
N LEU A 6 15.87 2.77 6.55
CA LEU A 6 14.86 1.82 7.01
C LEU A 6 15.19 1.26 8.38
N ILE A 7 14.18 1.18 9.23
CA ILE A 7 14.29 0.58 10.56
C ILE A 7 14.21 -0.94 10.40
N PRO A 8 15.17 -1.70 10.94
CA PRO A 8 15.15 -3.15 10.89
C PRO A 8 13.92 -3.74 11.62
N VAL A 9 13.53 -4.93 11.20
CA VAL A 9 12.50 -5.71 11.91
C VAL A 9 13.01 -6.10 13.29
N PRO A 10 12.26 -5.80 14.37
CA PRO A 10 12.74 -6.04 15.73
C PRO A 10 12.98 -7.52 16.05
N ASP A 11 14.00 -7.82 16.86
CA ASP A 11 14.33 -9.16 17.32
C ASP A 11 13.12 -9.91 17.93
N LYS A 12 12.21 -9.21 18.59
CA LYS A 12 10.97 -9.77 19.14
C LYS A 12 10.06 -10.39 18.06
N VAL A 13 10.10 -9.90 16.83
CA VAL A 13 9.36 -10.48 15.70
C VAL A 13 10.17 -11.65 15.12
N LEU A 14 11.49 -11.48 15.03
CA LEU A 14 12.38 -12.48 14.46
C LEU A 14 12.45 -13.76 15.33
N SER A 15 12.36 -13.63 16.66
CA SER A 15 12.36 -14.77 17.56
C SER A 15 11.20 -15.74 17.35
N LEU A 16 10.11 -15.31 16.76
CA LEU A 16 8.98 -16.18 16.41
C LEU A 16 9.35 -17.22 15.33
N ARG A 17 10.36 -16.93 14.51
CA ARG A 17 10.85 -17.86 13.48
C ARG A 17 11.42 -19.15 14.07
N THR A 18 12.04 -19.06 15.24
CA THR A 18 12.62 -20.24 15.92
C THR A 18 11.58 -21.20 16.50
N ILE A 19 10.35 -20.70 16.70
CA ILE A 19 9.25 -21.46 17.29
C ILE A 19 8.26 -21.94 16.21
N SER A 20 8.30 -21.32 15.03
CA SER A 20 7.39 -21.62 13.93
C SER A 20 7.88 -22.77 13.05
N GLU A 21 6.92 -23.40 12.35
CA GLU A 21 7.23 -24.48 11.41
C GLU A 21 8.20 -24.04 10.29
N PRO A 22 9.14 -24.89 9.86
CA PRO A 22 10.16 -24.53 8.87
C PRO A 22 9.61 -24.08 7.51
N GLN A 23 8.37 -24.45 7.19
CA GLN A 23 7.69 -24.11 5.92
C GLN A 23 6.93 -22.80 5.97
N THR A 24 6.95 -22.09 7.10
CA THR A 24 6.29 -20.79 7.22
C THR A 24 7.03 -19.71 6.45
N LEU A 25 6.30 -18.69 6.01
CA LEU A 25 6.80 -17.56 5.26
C LEU A 25 7.96 -16.88 6.02
N GLY A 26 7.80 -16.64 7.33
CA GLY A 26 8.85 -16.04 8.17
C GLY A 26 10.19 -16.76 8.12
N ASN A 27 10.19 -18.09 7.99
CA ASN A 27 11.43 -18.89 7.89
C ASN A 27 12.04 -18.88 6.47
N LYS A 28 11.28 -18.48 5.46
CA LYS A 28 11.74 -18.42 4.05
C LYS A 28 12.15 -17.02 3.61
N LEU A 29 11.67 -15.98 4.28
CA LEU A 29 12.02 -14.59 3.98
C LEU A 29 13.47 -14.26 4.33
N LYS A 30 14.07 -13.38 3.51
CA LYS A 30 15.26 -12.64 3.92
C LYS A 30 14.80 -11.31 4.51
N ILE A 31 15.17 -11.06 5.75
CA ILE A 31 14.60 -9.96 6.53
C ILE A 31 15.72 -8.99 6.94
N HIS A 32 15.47 -7.70 6.78
CA HIS A 32 16.29 -6.63 7.33
C HIS A 32 16.27 -6.73 8.86
N SER A 33 17.43 -6.90 9.46
CA SER A 33 17.61 -7.02 10.90
C SER A 33 18.91 -6.34 11.32
N ASP A 34 19.03 -5.99 12.61
CA ASP A 34 20.24 -5.39 13.15
C ASP A 34 21.50 -6.28 12.91
N LYS A 35 21.31 -7.59 12.92
CA LYS A 35 22.41 -8.56 12.75
C LYS A 35 22.79 -8.80 11.29
N ALA A 36 21.80 -8.89 10.39
CA ALA A 36 22.02 -9.26 8.99
C ALA A 36 22.08 -8.05 8.04
N GLY A 37 21.68 -6.88 8.52
CA GLY A 37 21.54 -5.69 7.67
C GLY A 37 20.42 -5.82 6.64
N ILE A 38 20.48 -4.99 5.63
CA ILE A 38 19.53 -4.97 4.52
C ILE A 38 19.71 -6.21 3.65
N PRO A 39 18.64 -6.96 3.32
CA PRO A 39 18.75 -8.15 2.48
C PRO A 39 19.15 -7.82 1.05
N SER A 40 19.90 -8.72 0.41
CA SER A 40 20.25 -8.58 -1.00
C SER A 40 19.01 -8.65 -1.90
N PHE A 41 18.89 -7.73 -2.83
CA PHE A 41 17.84 -7.69 -3.86
C PHE A 41 18.01 -8.74 -4.97
N LYS A 42 19.16 -9.41 -5.02
CA LYS A 42 19.44 -10.42 -6.05
C LYS A 42 18.39 -11.53 -6.01
N ASN A 43 17.73 -11.73 -7.13
CA ASN A 43 16.64 -12.70 -7.32
C ASN A 43 15.39 -12.45 -6.46
N ALA A 44 15.26 -11.31 -5.77
CA ALA A 44 14.01 -10.94 -5.12
C ALA A 44 12.92 -10.70 -6.17
N ARG A 45 11.70 -11.13 -5.87
CA ARG A 45 10.52 -10.89 -6.71
C ARG A 45 9.49 -10.04 -6.00
N ILE A 46 9.48 -10.08 -4.67
CA ILE A 46 8.56 -9.33 -3.84
C ILE A 46 9.38 -8.70 -2.71
N ALA A 47 9.15 -7.43 -2.46
CA ALA A 47 9.67 -6.71 -1.31
C ALA A 47 8.52 -6.24 -0.43
N ILE A 48 8.68 -6.36 0.88
CA ILE A 48 7.71 -5.92 1.88
C ILE A 48 8.32 -4.74 2.63
N VAL A 49 7.53 -3.68 2.88
CA VAL A 49 7.94 -2.54 3.69
C VAL A 49 6.77 -2.08 4.58
N GLY A 50 7.06 -1.75 5.83
CA GLY A 50 6.11 -1.11 6.72
C GLY A 50 6.21 0.41 6.65
N ILE A 51 5.12 1.13 6.95
CA ILE A 51 5.07 2.59 6.98
C ILE A 51 4.61 3.02 8.38
N GLN A 52 5.44 3.77 9.10
CA GLN A 52 5.12 4.23 10.46
C GLN A 52 4.38 5.57 10.49
N GLU A 53 4.26 6.26 9.35
CA GLU A 53 3.62 7.58 9.27
C GLU A 53 2.11 7.50 9.49
N THR A 54 1.59 8.30 10.43
CA THR A 54 0.15 8.35 10.75
C THR A 54 -0.38 9.77 10.97
N ARG A 55 0.45 10.80 10.78
CA ARG A 55 0.10 12.20 11.15
C ARG A 55 -1.06 12.77 10.37
N SER A 56 -1.21 12.42 9.10
CA SER A 56 -2.26 12.94 8.22
C SER A 56 -3.67 12.44 8.59
N ILE A 57 -3.79 11.43 9.43
CA ILE A 57 -5.09 10.93 9.91
C ILE A 57 -5.76 11.92 10.92
N GLY A 58 -5.14 13.07 11.20
CA GLY A 58 -5.67 14.04 12.16
C GLY A 58 -5.68 13.54 13.60
N GLN A 59 -4.98 12.45 13.87
CA GLN A 59 -4.85 11.89 15.22
C GLN A 59 -3.48 12.26 15.81
N PRO A 60 -3.43 12.67 17.08
CA PRO A 60 -2.15 12.90 17.72
C PRO A 60 -1.31 11.62 17.65
N HIS A 61 0.01 11.75 17.58
CA HIS A 61 1.05 10.72 17.42
C HIS A 61 0.93 9.44 18.28
N GLN A 62 -0.19 9.17 18.91
CA GLN A 62 -0.38 8.14 19.94
C GLN A 62 -0.88 6.78 19.43
N ARG A 63 -1.38 6.66 18.21
CA ARG A 63 -1.67 5.33 17.65
C ARG A 63 -0.43 4.77 16.98
N LYS A 64 0.43 4.15 17.76
CA LYS A 64 1.47 3.26 17.22
C LYS A 64 0.78 2.19 16.41
N GLN A 65 0.99 2.22 15.11
CA GLN A 65 0.54 1.14 14.25
C GLN A 65 1.18 -0.16 14.68
N ASN A 66 0.41 -1.24 14.67
CA ASN A 66 0.91 -2.55 15.06
C ASN A 66 1.54 -3.29 13.86
N LEU A 67 2.52 -2.66 13.19
CA LEU A 67 3.23 -3.26 12.04
C LEU A 67 3.82 -4.62 12.40
N ASN A 68 4.30 -4.76 13.64
CA ASN A 68 4.81 -6.03 14.15
C ASN A 68 3.72 -7.10 14.28
N GLY A 69 2.47 -6.72 14.57
CA GLY A 69 1.33 -7.63 14.59
C GLY A 69 1.02 -8.15 13.19
N ILE A 70 1.04 -7.27 12.18
CA ILE A 70 0.87 -7.65 10.78
C ILE A 70 1.97 -8.63 10.36
N ARG A 71 3.24 -8.33 10.66
CA ARG A 71 4.35 -9.24 10.36
C ARG A 71 4.21 -10.60 11.04
N LYS A 72 3.80 -10.62 12.30
CA LYS A 72 3.58 -11.88 13.02
C LYS A 72 2.55 -12.76 12.33
N ALA A 73 1.42 -12.17 11.93
CA ALA A 73 0.37 -12.88 11.20
C ALA A 73 0.88 -13.37 9.84
N LEU A 74 1.53 -12.47 9.07
CA LEU A 74 2.08 -12.79 7.75
C LEU A 74 3.14 -13.89 7.82
N TYR A 75 4.08 -13.80 8.77
CA TYR A 75 5.18 -14.75 8.91
C TYR A 75 4.73 -16.14 9.35
N SER A 76 3.55 -16.25 9.97
CA SER A 76 2.97 -17.55 10.37
C SER A 76 2.30 -18.30 9.22
N LEU A 77 2.05 -17.65 8.08
CA LEU A 77 1.44 -18.29 6.93
C LEU A 77 2.41 -19.27 6.27
N PHE A 78 1.86 -20.36 5.72
CA PHE A 78 2.63 -21.32 4.94
C PHE A 78 2.82 -20.80 3.50
N ILE A 79 4.05 -20.90 3.01
CA ILE A 79 4.38 -20.43 1.64
C ILE A 79 3.88 -21.41 0.56
N GLY A 80 3.49 -22.62 0.93
CA GLY A 80 3.09 -23.64 -0.03
C GLY A 80 4.24 -24.01 -0.98
N ASN A 81 3.92 -24.13 -2.26
CA ASN A 81 4.90 -24.45 -3.33
C ASN A 81 5.41 -23.19 -4.06
N TRP A 82 5.20 -22.01 -3.52
CA TRP A 82 5.68 -20.76 -4.11
C TRP A 82 7.22 -20.72 -4.11
N LYS A 83 7.78 -20.43 -5.27
CA LYS A 83 9.23 -20.32 -5.46
C LYS A 83 9.74 -18.89 -5.48
N ASN A 84 8.90 -17.92 -5.15
CA ASN A 84 9.26 -16.50 -5.18
C ASN A 84 10.16 -16.17 -4.00
N ASN A 85 11.27 -15.50 -4.28
CA ASN A 85 12.11 -14.92 -3.23
C ASN A 85 11.50 -13.63 -2.74
N ILE A 86 11.05 -13.62 -1.50
CA ILE A 86 10.43 -12.48 -0.83
C ILE A 86 11.46 -11.92 0.17
N ILE A 87 11.58 -10.60 0.20
CA ILE A 87 12.41 -9.88 1.18
C ILE A 87 11.54 -8.94 2.02
N ASP A 88 11.86 -8.78 3.29
CA ASP A 88 11.27 -7.74 4.15
C ASP A 88 12.32 -6.69 4.45
N LEU A 89 12.04 -5.45 4.05
CA LEU A 89 12.95 -4.32 4.14
C LEU A 89 12.91 -3.62 5.50
N GLY A 90 11.97 -4.01 6.38
CA GLY A 90 11.71 -3.29 7.62
C GLY A 90 10.74 -2.14 7.44
N ASP A 91 10.88 -1.06 8.22
CA ASP A 91 9.92 0.03 8.26
C ASP A 91 10.50 1.35 7.79
N ILE A 92 9.71 2.12 7.06
CA ILE A 92 9.93 3.54 6.81
C ILE A 92 9.65 4.28 8.12
N PRO A 93 10.64 5.00 8.69
CA PRO A 93 10.45 5.79 9.90
C PRO A 93 9.51 6.97 9.64
N VAL A 94 8.97 7.52 10.73
CA VAL A 94 8.28 8.81 10.68
C VAL A 94 9.31 9.90 10.37
N GLY A 95 9.09 10.65 9.29
CA GLY A 95 9.94 11.78 8.91
C GLY A 95 9.73 13.02 9.80
N GLU A 96 10.48 14.10 9.59
CA GLU A 96 10.23 15.36 10.25
C GLU A 96 8.86 15.93 9.83
N LYS A 97 8.56 15.83 8.56
CA LYS A 97 7.27 16.19 7.95
C LYS A 97 6.64 14.95 7.30
N GLU A 98 5.32 14.94 7.16
CA GLU A 98 4.58 13.88 6.46
C GLU A 98 5.12 13.63 5.05
N LYS A 99 5.50 14.71 4.34
CA LYS A 99 6.10 14.65 3.00
C LYS A 99 7.40 13.84 2.95
N ASP A 100 8.15 13.75 4.04
CA ASP A 100 9.41 13.00 4.09
C ASP A 100 9.13 11.50 4.01
N SER A 101 8.07 11.04 4.68
CA SER A 101 7.63 9.64 4.63
C SER A 101 7.08 9.28 3.25
N HIS A 102 6.30 10.18 2.62
CA HIS A 102 5.84 10.00 1.24
C HIS A 102 7.02 9.92 0.26
N LYS A 103 8.02 10.81 0.43
CA LYS A 103 9.24 10.81 -0.39
C LYS A 103 10.05 9.52 -0.19
N ALA A 104 10.19 9.05 1.04
CA ALA A 104 10.88 7.80 1.32
C ALA A 104 10.18 6.60 0.67
N LEU A 105 8.84 6.54 0.74
CA LEU A 105 8.07 5.50 0.06
C LEU A 105 8.24 5.58 -1.47
N HIS A 106 8.18 6.80 -2.03
CA HIS A 106 8.44 7.02 -3.46
C HIS A 106 9.81 6.46 -3.87
N ASP A 107 10.87 6.83 -3.16
CA ASP A 107 12.25 6.44 -3.51
C ASP A 107 12.43 4.91 -3.41
N ILE A 108 11.82 4.26 -2.43
CA ILE A 108 11.83 2.80 -2.28
C ILE A 108 11.04 2.15 -3.42
N ALA A 109 9.84 2.64 -3.70
CA ALA A 109 9.00 2.12 -4.78
C ALA A 109 9.66 2.26 -6.15
N LYS A 110 10.31 3.40 -6.41
CA LYS A 110 11.11 3.65 -7.61
C LYS A 110 12.23 2.62 -7.76
N GLU A 111 12.98 2.36 -6.70
CA GLU A 111 14.06 1.37 -6.74
C GLU A 111 13.53 -0.06 -6.95
N MET A 112 12.41 -0.43 -6.34
CA MET A 112 11.77 -1.73 -6.55
C MET A 112 11.25 -1.86 -7.99
N TYR A 113 10.62 -0.81 -8.52
CA TYR A 113 10.16 -0.77 -9.91
C TYR A 113 11.32 -0.98 -10.91
N GLN A 114 12.42 -0.24 -10.76
CA GLN A 114 13.61 -0.37 -11.61
C GLN A 114 14.26 -1.76 -11.56
N ARG A 115 14.07 -2.49 -10.45
CA ARG A 115 14.58 -3.86 -10.27
C ARG A 115 13.58 -4.93 -10.69
N ASN A 116 12.39 -4.54 -11.16
CA ASN A 116 11.29 -5.46 -11.45
C ASN A 116 10.91 -6.32 -10.23
N ILE A 117 10.81 -5.67 -9.08
CA ILE A 117 10.40 -6.26 -7.81
C ILE A 117 9.04 -5.67 -7.42
N LEU A 118 8.04 -6.52 -7.18
CA LEU A 118 6.74 -6.11 -6.66
C LEU A 118 6.90 -5.58 -5.23
N LEU A 119 6.44 -4.36 -4.98
CA LEU A 119 6.45 -3.79 -3.63
C LEU A 119 5.10 -3.99 -2.95
N ILE A 120 5.13 -4.53 -1.72
CA ILE A 120 3.98 -4.58 -0.81
C ILE A 120 4.27 -3.65 0.36
N ALA A 121 3.57 -2.53 0.41
CA ALA A 121 3.64 -1.58 1.52
C ALA A 121 2.44 -1.76 2.45
N PHE A 122 2.63 -1.73 3.75
CA PHE A 122 1.55 -1.82 4.72
C PHE A 122 1.76 -0.87 5.90
N GLY A 123 0.66 -0.44 6.50
CA GLY A 123 0.68 0.61 7.51
C GLY A 123 0.56 2.01 6.89
N GLY A 124 0.79 3.04 7.70
CA GLY A 124 0.52 4.41 7.28
C GLY A 124 -0.97 4.70 7.17
N SER A 125 -1.30 5.68 6.37
CA SER A 125 -2.64 6.05 5.97
C SER A 125 -2.75 6.03 4.45
N GLN A 126 -3.96 6.04 3.90
CA GLN A 126 -4.22 5.74 2.50
C GLN A 126 -3.57 6.74 1.53
N GLU A 127 -3.43 8.00 1.92
CA GLU A 127 -2.75 9.02 1.11
C GLU A 127 -1.25 8.70 0.83
N ASN A 128 -0.65 7.76 1.54
CA ASN A 128 0.69 7.26 1.19
C ASN A 128 0.72 6.62 -0.21
N THR A 129 -0.42 6.21 -0.75
CA THR A 129 -0.58 5.76 -2.14
C THR A 129 -0.07 6.80 -3.15
N LEU A 130 -0.13 8.11 -2.81
CA LEU A 130 0.46 9.18 -3.63
C LEU A 130 1.95 8.95 -3.89
N GLY A 131 2.70 8.42 -2.91
CA GLY A 131 4.11 8.08 -3.07
C GLY A 131 4.33 6.99 -4.11
N LEU A 132 3.45 5.99 -4.18
CA LEU A 132 3.52 4.93 -5.19
C LEU A 132 3.15 5.46 -6.59
N CYS A 133 2.04 6.19 -6.70
CA CYS A 133 1.58 6.77 -7.97
C CYS A 133 2.60 7.75 -8.57
N SER A 134 3.33 8.48 -7.72
CA SER A 134 4.33 9.45 -8.17
C SER A 134 5.52 8.80 -8.90
N VAL A 135 5.77 7.51 -8.71
CA VAL A 135 6.81 6.75 -9.46
C VAL A 135 6.43 6.66 -10.93
N PHE A 136 5.19 6.32 -11.23
CA PHE A 136 4.69 6.25 -12.60
C PHE A 136 4.70 7.61 -13.28
N ASN A 137 4.34 8.67 -12.54
CA ASN A 137 4.42 10.04 -13.05
C ASN A 137 5.87 10.46 -13.35
N GLU A 138 6.85 10.09 -12.51
CA GLU A 138 8.26 10.39 -12.75
C GLU A 138 8.81 9.69 -13.99
N PHE A 139 8.38 8.45 -14.25
CA PHE A 139 8.79 7.69 -15.42
C PHE A 139 7.94 7.96 -16.66
N GLU A 140 6.92 8.83 -16.56
CA GLU A 140 5.97 9.13 -17.64
C GLU A 140 5.25 7.88 -18.17
N ILE A 141 4.90 6.96 -17.28
CA ILE A 141 4.26 5.68 -17.59
C ILE A 141 2.79 5.73 -17.21
N TYR A 142 1.93 5.39 -18.15
CA TYR A 142 0.51 5.22 -17.89
C TYR A 142 0.24 4.04 -16.95
N TYR A 143 -0.69 4.22 -16.01
CA TYR A 143 -1.03 3.19 -15.03
C TYR A 143 -2.52 3.16 -14.69
N ASN A 144 -2.99 2.00 -14.28
CA ASN A 144 -4.31 1.74 -13.76
C ASN A 144 -4.25 1.58 -12.23
N PHE A 145 -5.14 2.24 -11.53
CA PHE A 145 -5.18 2.21 -10.08
C PHE A 145 -6.50 1.63 -9.59
N THR A 146 -6.44 0.64 -8.69
CA THR A 146 -7.61 0.09 -8.00
C THR A 146 -7.54 0.36 -6.51
N SER A 147 -8.59 0.96 -5.95
CA SER A 147 -8.80 1.10 -4.51
C SER A 147 -9.85 0.12 -4.02
N ILE A 148 -9.53 -0.61 -2.95
CA ILE A 148 -10.51 -1.41 -2.20
C ILE A 148 -10.92 -0.58 -0.99
N ASP A 149 -12.06 0.09 -1.10
CA ASP A 149 -12.52 1.06 -0.13
C ASP A 149 -14.04 1.23 -0.13
N HIS A 150 -14.59 1.66 1.01
CA HIS A 150 -16.00 1.98 1.15
C HIS A 150 -16.37 3.39 0.67
N LYS A 151 -15.37 4.23 0.35
CA LYS A 151 -15.47 5.60 -0.17
C LYS A 151 -14.62 5.77 -1.43
N PHE A 152 -14.75 6.93 -2.10
CA PHE A 152 -13.91 7.31 -3.24
C PHE A 152 -12.76 8.25 -2.87
N ASP A 153 -12.80 8.86 -1.69
CA ASP A 153 -11.79 9.78 -1.16
C ASP A 153 -11.56 11.02 -2.05
N PHE A 154 -12.64 11.54 -2.60
CA PHE A 154 -12.66 12.81 -3.32
C PHE A 154 -12.94 14.01 -2.41
N GLY A 155 -13.06 13.80 -1.10
CA GLY A 155 -13.38 14.83 -0.13
C GLY A 155 -12.33 15.93 -0.02
N GLY A 156 -12.68 16.97 0.75
CA GLY A 156 -11.78 18.08 1.10
C GLY A 156 -11.84 19.27 0.15
N ASP A 157 -11.31 20.41 0.63
CA ASP A 157 -11.22 21.68 -0.09
C ASP A 157 -9.96 21.80 -0.99
N GLY A 158 -9.27 20.67 -1.23
CA GLY A 158 -8.11 20.59 -2.13
C GLY A 158 -6.78 21.10 -1.54
N ASN A 159 -6.78 21.69 -0.35
CA ASN A 159 -5.58 22.28 0.25
C ASN A 159 -4.80 21.31 1.15
N LEU A 160 -5.47 20.39 1.81
CA LEU A 160 -4.85 19.40 2.70
C LEU A 160 -4.97 18.00 2.09
N ILE A 161 -3.85 17.29 2.05
CA ILE A 161 -3.81 15.89 1.68
C ILE A 161 -4.17 15.07 2.92
N SER A 162 -5.23 14.27 2.80
CA SER A 162 -5.71 13.38 3.85
C SER A 162 -6.14 12.04 3.25
N PRO A 163 -6.37 11.01 4.05
CA PRO A 163 -6.94 9.75 3.58
C PRO A 163 -8.23 9.95 2.77
N ASP A 164 -9.11 10.85 3.23
CA ASP A 164 -10.41 11.10 2.61
C ASP A 164 -10.35 12.04 1.37
N SER A 165 -9.16 12.54 0.95
CA SER A 165 -9.05 13.54 -0.12
C SER A 165 -7.91 13.31 -1.12
N TYR A 166 -7.11 12.27 -0.92
CA TYR A 166 -5.91 12.03 -1.74
C TYR A 166 -6.23 11.76 -3.21
N MET A 167 -7.41 11.19 -3.51
CA MET A 167 -7.86 10.92 -4.89
C MET A 167 -8.10 12.20 -5.69
N SER A 168 -8.67 13.25 -5.07
CA SER A 168 -8.78 14.57 -5.71
C SER A 168 -7.44 15.11 -6.14
N LYS A 169 -6.39 14.87 -5.33
CA LYS A 169 -5.02 15.26 -5.66
C LYS A 169 -4.46 14.46 -6.83
N LEU A 170 -4.70 13.15 -6.89
CA LEU A 170 -4.28 12.30 -8.00
C LEU A 170 -4.90 12.73 -9.32
N ILE A 171 -6.21 12.99 -9.33
CA ILE A 171 -6.95 13.40 -10.54
C ILE A 171 -6.53 14.79 -11.01
N ALA A 172 -6.30 15.72 -10.07
CA ALA A 172 -5.92 17.10 -10.39
C ALA A 172 -4.46 17.24 -10.85
N ASN A 173 -3.63 16.22 -10.64
CA ASN A 173 -2.20 16.29 -11.00
C ASN A 173 -2.00 16.52 -12.50
N ARG A 174 -0.97 17.31 -12.86
CA ARG A 174 -0.63 17.58 -14.27
C ARG A 174 0.90 17.52 -14.44
N PRO A 175 1.43 16.75 -15.40
CA PRO A 175 0.70 15.80 -16.24
C PRO A 175 0.11 14.65 -15.43
N ASN A 176 -0.98 14.05 -15.88
CA ASN A 176 -1.61 12.90 -15.24
C ASN A 176 -1.40 11.65 -16.10
N TYR A 177 -0.76 10.64 -15.51
CA TYR A 177 -0.50 9.36 -16.16
C TYR A 177 -1.43 8.24 -15.68
N MET A 178 -2.34 8.52 -14.73
CA MET A 178 -3.39 7.58 -14.35
C MET A 178 -4.42 7.48 -15.48
N THR A 179 -4.50 6.32 -16.14
CA THR A 179 -5.43 6.05 -17.25
C THR A 179 -6.79 5.62 -16.76
N ASN A 180 -6.83 4.81 -15.72
CA ASN A 180 -8.08 4.34 -15.15
C ASN A 180 -7.99 4.31 -13.63
N PHE A 181 -9.13 4.56 -12.99
CA PHE A 181 -9.34 4.37 -11.57
C PHE A 181 -10.54 3.46 -11.37
N CYS A 182 -10.37 2.46 -10.51
CA CYS A 182 -11.46 1.58 -10.07
C CYS A 182 -11.59 1.61 -8.56
N ASN A 183 -12.82 1.72 -8.05
CA ASN A 183 -13.11 1.50 -6.65
C ASN A 183 -13.91 0.21 -6.48
N LEU A 184 -13.42 -0.68 -5.61
CA LEU A 184 -14.07 -1.92 -5.21
C LEU A 184 -14.62 -1.81 -3.80
N GLY A 185 -15.93 -1.81 -3.65
CA GLY A 185 -16.57 -1.91 -2.35
C GLY A 185 -17.23 -0.64 -1.83
N TYR A 186 -17.38 0.42 -2.64
CA TYR A 186 -18.02 1.62 -2.16
C TYR A 186 -19.44 1.36 -1.63
N GLN A 187 -19.84 2.18 -0.66
CA GLN A 187 -21.16 2.12 -0.06
C GLN A 187 -21.91 3.43 -0.34
N SER A 188 -23.01 3.36 -1.09
CA SER A 188 -23.72 4.54 -1.60
C SER A 188 -24.22 5.51 -0.50
N TYR A 189 -24.38 5.05 0.73
CA TYR A 189 -24.74 5.90 1.87
C TYR A 189 -23.54 6.57 2.55
N MET A 190 -22.31 6.28 2.09
CA MET A 190 -21.07 6.87 2.59
C MET A 190 -20.37 7.76 1.55
N VAL A 191 -20.97 7.88 0.37
CA VAL A 191 -20.41 8.62 -0.77
C VAL A 191 -21.45 9.66 -1.22
N ALA A 192 -21.01 10.90 -1.48
CA ALA A 192 -21.88 11.93 -2.00
C ALA A 192 -22.30 11.62 -3.46
N GLN A 193 -23.51 12.04 -3.86
CA GLN A 193 -23.98 11.81 -5.23
C GLN A 193 -23.05 12.49 -6.26
N ASP A 194 -22.54 13.69 -5.96
CA ASP A 194 -21.59 14.39 -6.83
C ASP A 194 -20.29 13.60 -7.10
N GLU A 195 -19.85 12.79 -6.14
CA GLU A 195 -18.69 11.93 -6.29
C GLU A 195 -18.99 10.75 -7.22
N ILE A 196 -20.20 10.16 -7.11
CA ILE A 196 -20.66 9.12 -8.04
C ILE A 196 -20.75 9.67 -9.46
N ASP A 197 -21.35 10.85 -9.62
CA ASP A 197 -21.47 11.53 -10.90
C ASP A 197 -20.09 11.90 -11.48
N LEU A 198 -19.11 12.18 -10.62
CA LEU A 198 -17.73 12.43 -11.03
C LEU A 198 -17.07 11.15 -11.57
N MET A 199 -17.23 10.01 -10.90
CA MET A 199 -16.74 8.71 -11.38
C MET A 199 -17.29 8.40 -12.78
N GLU A 200 -18.59 8.58 -12.98
CA GLU A 200 -19.24 8.36 -14.27
C GLU A 200 -18.72 9.31 -15.36
N ARG A 201 -18.59 10.61 -15.07
CA ARG A 201 -18.06 11.60 -16.01
C ARG A 201 -16.61 11.35 -16.42
N LEU A 202 -15.82 10.78 -15.53
CA LEU A 202 -14.43 10.43 -15.81
C LEU A 202 -14.29 9.04 -16.42
N TYR A 203 -15.40 8.32 -16.62
CA TYR A 203 -15.41 6.93 -17.08
C TYR A 203 -14.61 5.99 -16.18
N PHE A 204 -14.57 6.29 -14.89
CA PHE A 204 -13.94 5.44 -13.89
C PHE A 204 -14.91 4.34 -13.44
N GLU A 205 -14.37 3.21 -13.02
CA GLU A 205 -15.15 2.07 -12.61
C GLU A 205 -15.42 2.07 -11.11
N SER A 206 -16.64 1.76 -10.72
CA SER A 206 -17.01 1.65 -9.31
C SER A 206 -17.94 0.45 -9.08
N ILE A 207 -17.52 -0.45 -8.21
CA ILE A 207 -18.28 -1.64 -7.84
C ILE A 207 -18.78 -1.51 -6.41
N ARG A 208 -20.11 -1.49 -6.24
CA ARG A 208 -20.71 -1.41 -4.91
C ARG A 208 -20.42 -2.67 -4.10
N LEU A 209 -20.28 -2.50 -2.78
CA LEU A 209 -20.06 -3.61 -1.85
C LEU A 209 -21.11 -4.72 -2.00
N GLY A 210 -22.38 -4.38 -2.22
CA GLY A 210 -23.45 -5.37 -2.42
C GLY A 210 -23.22 -6.24 -3.66
N THR A 211 -22.80 -5.65 -4.78
CA THR A 211 -22.46 -6.37 -6.00
C THR A 211 -21.23 -7.26 -5.79
N LEU A 212 -20.19 -6.70 -5.18
CA LEU A 212 -18.96 -7.43 -4.88
C LEU A 212 -19.22 -8.64 -3.95
N SER A 213 -20.08 -8.47 -2.95
CA SER A 213 -20.45 -9.53 -2.00
C SER A 213 -21.32 -10.62 -2.65
N SER A 214 -22.12 -10.28 -3.65
CA SER A 214 -22.95 -11.26 -4.37
C SER A 214 -22.16 -12.08 -5.39
N ASP A 215 -21.17 -11.44 -6.03
CA ASP A 215 -20.25 -12.12 -6.96
C ASP A 215 -18.86 -11.48 -6.90
N ILE A 216 -17.98 -12.10 -6.15
CA ILE A 216 -16.58 -11.63 -6.01
C ILE A 216 -15.80 -11.70 -7.34
N LYS A 217 -16.26 -12.47 -8.31
CA LYS A 217 -15.57 -12.62 -9.60
C LYS A 217 -15.54 -11.33 -10.43
N VAL A 218 -16.45 -10.39 -10.16
CA VAL A 218 -16.46 -9.08 -10.83
C VAL A 218 -15.19 -8.27 -10.55
N ALA A 219 -14.49 -8.55 -9.44
CA ALA A 219 -13.24 -7.89 -9.10
C ALA A 219 -12.06 -8.39 -9.93
N GLU A 220 -12.11 -9.62 -10.45
CA GLU A 220 -10.94 -10.27 -11.06
C GLU A 220 -10.41 -9.52 -12.30
N PRO A 221 -11.23 -9.11 -13.29
CA PRO A 221 -10.73 -8.37 -14.44
C PRO A 221 -10.07 -7.06 -14.03
N LEU A 222 -10.66 -6.32 -13.10
CA LEU A 222 -10.19 -5.02 -12.62
C LEU A 222 -8.87 -5.15 -11.88
N MET A 223 -8.75 -6.16 -11.01
CA MET A 223 -7.51 -6.44 -10.27
C MET A 223 -6.39 -6.90 -11.20
N ARG A 224 -6.70 -7.63 -12.25
CA ARG A 224 -5.72 -8.13 -13.25
C ARG A 224 -5.08 -6.99 -14.03
N ASP A 225 -5.86 -5.98 -14.37
CA ASP A 225 -5.43 -4.84 -15.18
C ASP A 225 -4.82 -3.71 -14.33
N SER A 226 -4.74 -3.89 -13.00
CA SER A 226 -4.21 -2.88 -12.09
C SER A 226 -2.69 -2.93 -11.99
N ASP A 227 -2.06 -1.76 -12.10
CA ASP A 227 -0.63 -1.56 -11.80
C ASP A 227 -0.40 -1.25 -10.32
N ILE A 228 -1.36 -0.56 -9.70
CA ILE A 228 -1.37 -0.24 -8.26
C ILE A 228 -2.69 -0.71 -7.66
N VAL A 229 -2.60 -1.38 -6.53
CA VAL A 229 -3.76 -1.74 -5.69
C VAL A 229 -3.55 -1.15 -4.30
N SER A 230 -4.50 -0.36 -3.83
CA SER A 230 -4.57 0.14 -2.46
C SER A 230 -5.75 -0.50 -1.74
N MET A 231 -5.60 -0.75 -0.44
CA MET A 231 -6.68 -1.29 0.38
C MET A 231 -6.77 -0.51 1.68
N ASP A 232 -7.90 0.18 1.89
CA ASP A 232 -8.18 0.77 3.19
C ASP A 232 -8.69 -0.31 4.15
N MET A 233 -8.03 -0.40 5.32
CA MET A 233 -8.43 -1.38 6.35
C MET A 233 -9.79 -1.06 6.97
N THR A 234 -10.30 0.16 6.81
CA THR A 234 -11.66 0.52 7.24
C THR A 234 -12.75 -0.14 6.39
N ALA A 235 -12.41 -0.58 5.17
CA ALA A 235 -13.30 -1.36 4.31
C ALA A 235 -13.49 -2.81 4.80
N VAL A 236 -12.63 -3.28 5.72
CA VAL A 236 -12.69 -4.64 6.26
C VAL A 236 -13.49 -4.63 7.56
N LYS A 237 -14.46 -5.53 7.65
CA LYS A 237 -15.24 -5.72 8.88
C LYS A 237 -14.32 -6.19 10.01
N SER A 238 -14.31 -5.44 11.12
CA SER A 238 -13.62 -5.77 12.37
C SER A 238 -14.39 -6.85 13.16
#